data_05022db064b97bacbd8060f67023320e
#
_entry.id   05022db064b97bacbd8060f67023320e
#
_cell.length_a   1.000
_cell.length_b   1.000
_cell.length_c   1.000
_cell.angle_alpha   90.00
_cell.angle_beta   90.00
_cell.angle_gamma   90.00
#
_symmetry.space_group_name_H-M   'P 1'
#
loop_
_entity.id
_entity.type
_entity.pdbx_description
1 polymer ?
#
loop_
_entity_poly.entity_id
_entity_poly.type
_entity_poly.pdbx_seq_one_letter_code
_entity_poly.pdbx_strand_id
1 'polypeptide(L)'
;SNRQNRPQMPKDWCPFCPDPSNKDPHKKVPDHFDVLEYDNDFPALSQNPPEPDDVATDFYKVRKSHGKCEVVLYSPDHHGTLKELSDEHIRKLVDLWVERFNLMKKDPEIKYVFIFENRGDEVGVTMPHPHGQIYGYSVVPKKIELELEAAKEHHDETGECLFCRMNKEEETCNLRIVHENEDFIAYIPF
;
A
#
# COMPACT_ATOMS: atom_id res chain seq x y z
N SER A 1 -14.45 -1.55 18.63
CA SER A 1 -13.57 -0.52 19.19
C SER A 1 -13.85 0.79 18.46
N ASN A 2 -14.13 1.85 19.20
CA ASN A 2 -14.41 3.19 18.66
C ASN A 2 -13.13 3.82 18.06
N ARG A 3 -12.66 3.32 16.92
CA ARG A 3 -11.57 3.97 16.17
C ARG A 3 -11.98 5.34 15.62
N GLN A 4 -13.27 5.53 15.35
CA GLN A 4 -13.85 6.75 14.78
C GLN A 4 -13.75 8.01 15.65
N ASN A 5 -13.47 7.87 16.95
CA ASN A 5 -13.41 9.00 17.88
C ASN A 5 -11.99 9.28 18.41
N ARG A 6 -10.94 8.80 17.76
CA ARG A 6 -9.57 9.14 18.14
C ARG A 6 -9.23 10.53 17.61
N PRO A 7 -8.68 11.43 18.45
CA PRO A 7 -8.23 12.73 17.99
C PRO A 7 -7.09 12.56 16.98
N GLN A 8 -7.10 13.36 15.92
CA GLN A 8 -6.00 13.42 14.97
C GLN A 8 -4.77 14.02 15.65
N MET A 9 -3.59 13.55 15.27
CA MET A 9 -2.33 14.05 15.80
C MET A 9 -2.05 15.45 15.24
N PRO A 10 -1.85 16.46 16.10
CA PRO A 10 -1.54 17.81 15.65
C PRO A 10 -0.14 17.90 15.05
N LYS A 11 0.09 18.91 14.21
CA LYS A 11 1.36 19.12 13.50
C LYS A 11 2.58 19.13 14.43
N ASP A 12 2.48 19.78 15.58
CA ASP A 12 3.59 19.95 16.53
C ASP A 12 4.02 18.63 17.22
N TRP A 13 3.21 17.58 17.08
CA TRP A 13 3.46 16.26 17.66
C TRP A 13 3.59 15.17 16.59
N CYS A 14 3.58 15.57 15.32
CA CYS A 14 3.60 14.62 14.21
C CYS A 14 5.01 14.06 14.00
N PRO A 15 5.22 12.74 14.19
CA PRO A 15 6.52 12.11 13.97
C PRO A 15 6.93 12.06 12.49
N PHE A 16 6.01 12.37 11.57
CA PHE A 16 6.25 12.36 10.12
C PHE A 16 6.69 13.74 9.59
N CYS A 17 6.53 14.79 10.39
CA CYS A 17 7.01 16.11 10.01
C CYS A 17 8.53 16.22 10.17
N PRO A 18 9.24 16.90 9.26
CA PRO A 18 10.62 17.28 9.48
C PRO A 18 10.75 18.13 10.75
N ASP A 19 11.67 17.77 11.63
CA ASP A 19 11.97 18.51 12.85
C ASP A 19 13.46 18.79 12.97
N PRO A 20 13.95 19.94 12.46
CA PRO A 20 15.36 20.33 12.56
C PRO A 20 15.84 20.56 13.99
N SER A 21 14.93 20.72 14.97
CA SER A 21 15.28 20.86 16.40
C SER A 21 15.59 19.52 17.05
N ASN A 22 15.05 18.43 16.53
CA ASN A 22 15.33 17.08 16.98
C ASN A 22 16.75 16.64 16.55
N LYS A 23 17.66 16.55 17.51
CA LYS A 23 19.06 16.13 17.30
C LYS A 23 19.31 14.65 17.55
N ASP A 24 18.25 13.84 17.70
CA ASP A 24 18.39 12.38 17.81
C ASP A 24 19.05 11.82 16.53
N PRO A 25 20.24 11.18 16.65
CA PRO A 25 20.93 10.60 15.50
C PRO A 25 20.16 9.41 14.87
N HIS A 26 19.17 8.88 15.56
CA HIS A 26 18.35 7.75 15.12
C HIS A 26 16.97 8.16 14.61
N LYS A 27 16.69 9.49 14.48
CA LYS A 27 15.43 9.94 13.90
C LYS A 27 15.28 9.43 12.47
N LYS A 28 14.12 8.88 12.15
CA LYS A 28 13.84 8.29 10.83
C LYS A 28 13.52 9.34 9.77
N VAL A 29 12.91 10.45 10.18
CA VAL A 29 12.54 11.53 9.28
C VAL A 29 13.66 12.57 9.25
N PRO A 30 14.35 12.76 8.11
CA PRO A 30 15.39 13.76 7.96
C PRO A 30 14.84 15.19 7.96
N ASP A 31 15.72 16.18 8.09
CA ASP A 31 15.33 17.58 8.06
C ASP A 31 14.76 18.03 6.70
N HIS A 32 15.18 17.35 5.62
CA HIS A 32 14.74 17.62 4.26
C HIS A 32 14.55 16.33 3.49
N PHE A 33 13.43 16.21 2.80
CA PHE A 33 13.12 15.12 1.86
C PHE A 33 12.03 15.59 0.89
N ASP A 34 11.93 14.96 -0.26
CA ASP A 34 10.79 15.10 -1.17
C ASP A 34 9.77 13.99 -0.90
N VAL A 35 10.23 12.75 -1.02
CA VAL A 35 9.53 11.53 -0.62
C VAL A 35 10.43 10.72 0.29
N LEU A 36 9.86 9.96 1.22
CA LEU A 36 10.64 9.21 2.20
C LEU A 36 10.02 7.85 2.46
N GLU A 37 10.84 6.82 2.50
CA GLU A 37 10.48 5.49 2.97
C GLU A 37 11.29 5.11 4.22
N TYR A 38 10.67 4.40 5.15
CA TYR A 38 11.34 3.77 6.27
C TYR A 38 10.54 2.59 6.84
N ASP A 39 11.24 1.70 7.57
CA ASP A 39 10.60 0.55 8.22
C ASP A 39 9.56 0.99 9.24
N ASN A 40 8.36 0.41 9.18
CA ASN A 40 7.27 0.69 10.10
C ASN A 40 7.70 0.43 11.56
N ASP A 41 7.41 1.36 12.47
CA ASP A 41 7.75 1.22 13.90
C ASP A 41 6.91 0.15 14.61
N PHE A 42 5.73 -0.15 14.07
CA PHE A 42 4.79 -1.14 14.62
C PHE A 42 4.39 -2.15 13.54
N PRO A 43 5.36 -2.93 13.01
CA PRO A 43 5.10 -3.77 11.86
C PRO A 43 4.20 -4.96 12.25
N ALA A 44 3.23 -5.25 11.37
CA ALA A 44 2.39 -6.45 11.48
C ALA A 44 3.14 -7.72 11.00
N LEU A 45 4.18 -7.55 10.18
CA LEU A 45 5.00 -8.59 9.60
C LEU A 45 6.47 -8.29 9.89
N SER A 46 7.30 -9.33 10.01
CA SER A 46 8.74 -9.21 10.26
C SER A 46 9.53 -10.17 9.38
N GLN A 47 10.73 -9.79 8.97
CA GLN A 47 11.65 -10.71 8.28
C GLN A 47 12.20 -11.81 9.21
N ASN A 48 12.16 -11.59 10.52
CA ASN A 48 12.53 -12.57 11.54
C ASN A 48 11.40 -12.69 12.58
N PRO A 49 10.22 -13.20 12.19
CA PRO A 49 9.09 -13.33 13.09
C PRO A 49 9.36 -14.44 14.11
N PRO A 50 8.79 -14.36 15.32
CA PRO A 50 8.80 -15.47 16.25
C PRO A 50 8.10 -16.69 15.67
N GLU A 51 8.41 -17.87 16.22
CA GLU A 51 7.61 -19.06 15.92
C GLU A 51 6.17 -18.83 16.39
N PRO A 52 5.17 -19.30 15.63
CA PRO A 52 3.80 -19.28 16.09
C PRO A 52 3.64 -20.09 17.37
N ASP A 53 2.70 -19.64 18.21
CA ASP A 53 2.31 -20.45 19.40
C ASP A 53 1.77 -21.82 18.95
N ASP A 54 1.93 -22.83 19.81
CA ASP A 54 1.42 -24.19 19.58
C ASP A 54 -0.11 -24.27 19.80
N VAL A 55 -0.83 -23.48 19.02
CA VAL A 55 -2.31 -23.40 19.04
C VAL A 55 -2.93 -23.91 17.73
N ALA A 56 -2.08 -24.36 16.80
CA ALA A 56 -2.54 -24.85 15.51
C ALA A 56 -3.27 -26.18 15.66
N THR A 57 -4.34 -26.35 14.87
CA THR A 57 -5.06 -27.60 14.70
C THR A 57 -5.28 -27.85 13.22
N ASP A 58 -5.81 -29.03 12.87
CA ASP A 58 -6.22 -29.31 11.48
C ASP A 58 -7.26 -28.32 10.96
N PHE A 59 -8.05 -27.75 11.86
CA PHE A 59 -9.09 -26.77 11.56
C PHE A 59 -8.56 -25.32 11.66
N TYR A 60 -7.81 -24.99 12.72
CA TYR A 60 -7.21 -23.67 12.92
C TYR A 60 -5.73 -23.70 12.53
N LYS A 61 -5.45 -23.29 11.30
CA LYS A 61 -4.08 -23.25 10.79
C LYS A 61 -3.41 -21.92 11.15
N VAL A 62 -2.18 -22.00 11.65
CA VAL A 62 -1.32 -20.83 11.90
C VAL A 62 -0.05 -20.91 11.06
N ARG A 63 0.56 -19.77 10.82
CA ARG A 63 1.85 -19.65 10.11
C ARG A 63 2.64 -18.49 10.66
N LYS A 64 3.95 -18.48 10.40
CA LYS A 64 4.81 -17.32 10.71
C LYS A 64 4.31 -16.07 10.02
N SER A 65 4.37 -14.95 10.70
CA SER A 65 4.07 -13.62 10.16
C SER A 65 5.27 -13.02 9.41
N HIS A 66 5.92 -13.84 8.55
CA HIS A 66 7.05 -13.38 7.74
C HIS A 66 6.59 -12.34 6.72
N GLY A 67 7.41 -11.29 6.57
CA GLY A 67 7.18 -10.23 5.60
C GLY A 67 7.86 -8.93 6.01
N LYS A 68 7.52 -7.86 5.31
CA LYS A 68 8.07 -6.53 5.55
C LYS A 68 6.96 -5.48 5.52
N CYS A 69 7.07 -4.47 6.39
CA CYS A 69 6.15 -3.35 6.45
C CYS A 69 6.93 -2.04 6.40
N GLU A 70 6.69 -1.23 5.42
CA GLU A 70 7.30 0.09 5.24
C GLU A 70 6.24 1.19 5.26
N VAL A 71 6.63 2.37 5.73
CA VAL A 71 5.85 3.61 5.65
C VAL A 71 6.45 4.48 4.56
N VAL A 72 5.59 5.10 3.76
CA VAL A 72 5.98 6.03 2.70
C VAL A 72 5.35 7.38 2.97
N LEU A 73 6.16 8.40 3.25
CA LEU A 73 5.71 9.78 3.36
C LEU A 73 5.74 10.41 1.97
N TYR A 74 4.60 10.98 1.57
CA TYR A 74 4.42 11.51 0.21
C TYR A 74 5.04 12.88 0.02
N SER A 75 5.17 13.65 1.08
CA SER A 75 5.82 14.96 1.09
C SER A 75 6.19 15.36 2.52
N PRO A 76 7.02 16.39 2.73
CA PRO A 76 7.29 16.93 4.06
C PRO A 76 6.11 17.71 4.66
N ASP A 77 5.07 18.00 3.88
CA ASP A 77 3.94 18.80 4.32
C ASP A 77 2.97 17.98 5.15
N HIS A 78 2.59 18.52 6.33
CA HIS A 78 1.67 17.85 7.24
C HIS A 78 0.25 17.68 6.69
N HIS A 79 -0.15 18.60 5.83
CA HIS A 79 -1.46 18.62 5.18
C HIS A 79 -1.30 18.46 3.67
N GLY A 80 -2.33 17.98 3.03
CA GLY A 80 -2.34 17.84 1.57
C GLY A 80 -2.90 16.50 1.11
N THR A 81 -2.87 16.32 -0.18
CA THR A 81 -3.36 15.12 -0.86
C THR A 81 -2.50 14.83 -2.07
N LEU A 82 -2.51 13.60 -2.58
CA LEU A 82 -1.80 13.24 -3.80
C LEU A 82 -2.15 14.17 -4.99
N LYS A 83 -3.40 14.63 -5.09
CA LYS A 83 -3.87 15.51 -6.18
C LYS A 83 -3.28 16.93 -6.14
N GLU A 84 -2.69 17.34 -5.01
CA GLU A 84 -2.08 18.65 -4.81
C GLU A 84 -0.56 18.65 -5.11
N LEU A 85 0.01 17.47 -5.28
CA LEU A 85 1.41 17.30 -5.66
C LEU A 85 1.60 17.61 -7.16
N SER A 86 2.75 18.15 -7.52
CA SER A 86 3.11 18.33 -8.93
C SER A 86 3.38 16.98 -9.62
N ASP A 87 3.27 16.95 -10.94
CA ASP A 87 3.58 15.75 -11.73
C ASP A 87 5.02 15.26 -11.50
N GLU A 88 5.97 16.19 -11.33
CA GLU A 88 7.36 15.86 -11.01
C GLU A 88 7.46 15.16 -9.64
N HIS A 89 6.71 15.64 -8.66
CA HIS A 89 6.69 15.06 -7.32
C HIS A 89 6.01 13.68 -7.31
N ILE A 90 4.87 13.54 -8.02
CA ILE A 90 4.22 12.24 -8.21
C ILE A 90 5.16 11.24 -8.88
N ARG A 91 5.97 11.66 -9.85
CA ARG A 91 6.98 10.80 -10.48
C ARG A 91 7.99 10.28 -9.47
N LYS A 92 8.51 11.12 -8.59
CA LYS A 92 9.43 10.70 -7.51
C LYS A 92 8.78 9.65 -6.59
N LEU A 93 7.50 9.83 -6.28
CA LEU A 93 6.75 8.87 -5.46
C LEU A 93 6.57 7.52 -6.18
N VAL A 94 6.24 7.54 -7.47
CA VAL A 94 6.10 6.31 -8.27
C VAL A 94 7.46 5.61 -8.41
N ASP A 95 8.55 6.35 -8.64
CA ASP A 95 9.90 5.81 -8.72
C ASP A 95 10.29 5.11 -7.40
N LEU A 96 9.96 5.73 -6.26
CA LEU A 96 10.16 5.12 -4.93
C LEU A 96 9.36 3.82 -4.78
N TRP A 97 8.08 3.80 -5.17
CA TRP A 97 7.27 2.58 -5.13
C TRP A 97 7.87 1.46 -5.99
N VAL A 98 8.33 1.78 -7.18
CA VAL A 98 8.98 0.80 -8.09
C VAL A 98 10.27 0.28 -7.48
N GLU A 99 11.09 1.14 -6.89
CA GLU A 99 12.31 0.75 -6.19
C GLU A 99 12.01 -0.22 -5.05
N ARG A 100 11.07 0.15 -4.16
CA ARG A 100 10.73 -0.67 -2.99
C ARG A 100 10.11 -2.00 -3.40
N PHE A 101 9.21 -2.00 -4.39
CA PHE A 101 8.67 -3.23 -4.97
C PHE A 101 9.79 -4.16 -5.46
N ASN A 102 10.75 -3.63 -6.22
CA ASN A 102 11.87 -4.38 -6.76
C ASN A 102 12.83 -4.90 -5.67
N LEU A 103 12.94 -4.20 -4.56
CA LEU A 103 13.73 -4.68 -3.42
C LEU A 103 13.01 -5.79 -2.66
N MET A 104 11.73 -5.61 -2.35
CA MET A 104 10.94 -6.62 -1.61
C MET A 104 10.84 -7.94 -2.36
N LYS A 105 10.63 -7.92 -3.69
CA LYS A 105 10.53 -9.15 -4.48
C LYS A 105 11.83 -9.95 -4.60
N LYS A 106 12.98 -9.42 -4.13
CA LYS A 106 14.24 -10.17 -4.03
C LYS A 106 14.23 -11.16 -2.87
N ASP A 107 13.39 -10.94 -1.87
CA ASP A 107 13.17 -11.91 -0.79
C ASP A 107 12.33 -13.08 -1.33
N PRO A 108 12.87 -14.30 -1.40
CA PRO A 108 12.16 -15.45 -1.97
C PRO A 108 10.92 -15.87 -1.15
N GLU A 109 10.83 -15.46 0.10
CA GLU A 109 9.68 -15.71 0.94
C GLU A 109 8.54 -14.71 0.72
N ILE A 110 8.80 -13.53 0.13
CA ILE A 110 7.76 -12.56 -0.25
C ILE A 110 7.08 -13.02 -1.54
N LYS A 111 5.78 -13.25 -1.47
CA LYS A 111 4.92 -13.72 -2.56
C LYS A 111 4.05 -12.62 -3.16
N TYR A 112 3.79 -11.57 -2.40
CA TYR A 112 2.95 -10.46 -2.84
C TYR A 112 3.41 -9.16 -2.19
N VAL A 113 3.57 -8.10 -3.00
CA VAL A 113 3.86 -6.75 -2.53
C VAL A 113 2.63 -5.88 -2.72
N PHE A 114 2.16 -5.27 -1.64
CA PHE A 114 0.96 -4.45 -1.62
C PHE A 114 1.29 -3.02 -1.23
N ILE A 115 1.04 -2.09 -2.16
CA ILE A 115 1.19 -0.65 -1.96
C ILE A 115 -0.22 -0.10 -1.71
N PHE A 116 -0.43 0.60 -0.60
CA PHE A 116 -1.75 1.09 -0.22
C PHE A 116 -1.68 2.34 0.66
N GLU A 117 -2.79 3.05 0.70
CA GLU A 117 -3.05 4.15 1.61
C GLU A 117 -4.32 3.88 2.40
N ASN A 118 -4.28 4.07 3.71
CA ASN A 118 -5.47 4.21 4.53
C ASN A 118 -5.71 5.70 4.78
N ARG A 119 -6.84 6.22 4.33
CA ARG A 119 -7.17 7.64 4.43
C ARG A 119 -8.59 7.85 4.91
N GLY A 120 -8.74 8.87 5.76
CA GLY A 120 -10.04 9.30 6.27
C GLY A 120 -10.36 8.73 7.65
N ASP A 121 -11.29 9.41 8.32
CA ASP A 121 -11.72 9.06 9.67
C ASP A 121 -12.51 7.74 9.69
N GLU A 122 -13.16 7.39 8.59
CA GLU A 122 -13.95 6.17 8.41
C GLU A 122 -13.10 4.90 8.60
N VAL A 123 -11.85 4.93 8.19
CA VAL A 123 -10.90 3.82 8.38
C VAL A 123 -10.07 3.97 9.66
N GLY A 124 -10.34 5.00 10.46
CA GLY A 124 -9.72 5.24 11.76
C GLY A 124 -8.28 5.74 11.68
N VAL A 125 -7.95 6.49 10.64
CA VAL A 125 -6.64 7.14 10.51
C VAL A 125 -6.52 8.27 11.52
N THR A 126 -5.45 8.24 12.32
CA THR A 126 -5.13 9.27 13.33
C THR A 126 -3.96 10.16 12.93
N MET A 127 -3.26 9.81 11.86
CA MET A 127 -2.10 10.53 11.32
C MET A 127 -2.51 11.26 10.04
N PRO A 128 -2.83 12.56 10.10
CA PRO A 128 -3.30 13.30 8.93
C PRO A 128 -2.19 13.60 7.93
N HIS A 129 -0.91 13.52 8.33
CA HIS A 129 0.22 13.69 7.44
C HIS A 129 0.13 12.68 6.29
N PRO A 130 0.17 13.11 5.01
CA PRO A 130 -0.02 12.25 3.86
C PRO A 130 1.01 11.13 3.78
N HIS A 131 0.55 9.90 3.93
CA HIS A 131 1.42 8.72 3.89
C HIS A 131 0.69 7.49 3.38
N GLY A 132 1.47 6.60 2.80
CA GLY A 132 1.04 5.26 2.45
C GLY A 132 1.90 4.22 3.14
N GLN A 133 1.67 2.98 2.77
CA GLN A 133 2.42 1.84 3.28
C GLN A 133 2.72 0.85 2.15
N ILE A 134 3.79 0.10 2.30
CA ILE A 134 4.14 -1.00 1.42
C ILE A 134 4.32 -2.25 2.29
N TYR A 135 3.54 -3.29 2.00
CA TYR A 135 3.64 -4.56 2.70
C TYR A 135 4.11 -5.66 1.75
N GLY A 136 5.17 -6.35 2.14
CA GLY A 136 5.58 -7.60 1.51
C GLY A 136 5.03 -8.78 2.30
N TYR A 137 4.11 -9.55 1.69
CA TYR A 137 3.49 -10.72 2.31
C TYR A 137 4.18 -12.02 1.86
N SER A 138 4.34 -12.97 2.79
CA SER A 138 4.77 -14.34 2.47
C SER A 138 3.64 -15.21 1.89
N VAL A 139 2.48 -14.63 1.65
CA VAL A 139 1.30 -15.29 1.07
C VAL A 139 0.67 -14.37 0.04
N VAL A 140 0.01 -14.93 -0.94
CA VAL A 140 -0.90 -14.17 -1.79
C VAL A 140 -2.20 -13.95 -1.02
N PRO A 141 -2.69 -12.71 -0.86
CA PRO A 141 -3.97 -12.43 -0.20
C PRO A 141 -5.12 -13.15 -0.92
N LYS A 142 -6.10 -13.68 -0.14
CA LYS A 142 -7.18 -14.52 -0.70
C LYS A 142 -7.98 -13.83 -1.82
N LYS A 143 -8.21 -12.53 -1.71
CA LYS A 143 -8.87 -11.77 -2.79
C LYS A 143 -8.08 -11.85 -4.10
N ILE A 144 -6.77 -11.68 -4.04
CA ILE A 144 -5.89 -11.75 -5.21
C ILE A 144 -5.81 -13.17 -5.77
N GLU A 145 -5.78 -14.20 -4.90
CA GLU A 145 -5.86 -15.60 -5.35
C GLU A 145 -7.12 -15.82 -6.20
N LEU A 146 -8.29 -15.38 -5.72
CA LEU A 146 -9.55 -15.54 -6.44
C LEU A 146 -9.55 -14.79 -7.79
N GLU A 147 -8.99 -13.59 -7.84
CA GLU A 147 -8.84 -12.81 -9.08
C GLU A 147 -7.92 -13.55 -10.08
N LEU A 148 -6.81 -14.12 -9.62
CA LEU A 148 -5.89 -14.90 -10.45
C LEU A 148 -6.52 -16.21 -10.93
N GLU A 149 -7.25 -16.91 -10.05
CA GLU A 149 -7.99 -18.13 -10.40
C GLU A 149 -9.02 -17.84 -11.50
N ALA A 150 -9.84 -16.79 -11.33
CA ALA A 150 -10.85 -16.37 -12.32
C ALA A 150 -10.21 -15.94 -13.66
N ALA A 151 -9.10 -15.19 -13.60
CA ALA A 151 -8.37 -14.78 -14.81
C ALA A 151 -7.79 -15.97 -15.56
N LYS A 152 -7.25 -16.96 -14.82
CA LYS A 152 -6.74 -18.20 -15.41
C LYS A 152 -7.85 -19.04 -16.05
N GLU A 153 -8.96 -19.25 -15.33
CA GLU A 153 -10.12 -20.01 -15.84
C GLU A 153 -10.65 -19.39 -17.14
N HIS A 154 -10.86 -18.08 -17.15
CA HIS A 154 -11.29 -17.36 -18.34
C HIS A 154 -10.31 -17.52 -19.52
N HIS A 155 -9.00 -17.43 -19.25
CA HIS A 155 -7.99 -17.60 -20.28
C HIS A 155 -7.95 -19.05 -20.81
N ASP A 156 -8.06 -20.04 -19.94
CA ASP A 156 -8.07 -21.46 -20.33
C ASP A 156 -9.29 -21.78 -21.22
N GLU A 157 -10.44 -21.13 -20.98
CA GLU A 157 -11.67 -21.35 -21.74
C GLU A 157 -11.72 -20.57 -23.07
N THR A 158 -11.20 -19.33 -23.10
CA THR A 158 -11.42 -18.40 -24.21
C THR A 158 -10.16 -18.02 -24.97
N GLY A 159 -8.99 -18.21 -24.38
CA GLY A 159 -7.70 -17.70 -24.88
C GLY A 159 -7.50 -16.19 -24.69
N GLU A 160 -8.45 -15.50 -24.03
CA GLU A 160 -8.42 -14.05 -23.83
C GLU A 160 -7.99 -13.67 -22.39
N CYS A 161 -7.44 -12.47 -22.23
CA CYS A 161 -7.18 -11.89 -20.92
C CYS A 161 -8.48 -11.36 -20.32
N LEU A 162 -8.86 -11.83 -19.12
CA LEU A 162 -10.08 -11.40 -18.42
C LEU A 162 -10.14 -9.88 -18.23
N PHE A 163 -9.06 -9.27 -17.76
CA PHE A 163 -9.02 -7.83 -17.49
C PHE A 163 -9.10 -7.00 -18.78
N CYS A 164 -8.46 -7.47 -19.87
CA CYS A 164 -8.61 -6.82 -21.17
C CYS A 164 -10.04 -6.92 -21.69
N ARG A 165 -10.70 -8.06 -21.48
CA ARG A 165 -12.11 -8.25 -21.84
C ARG A 165 -13.02 -7.32 -21.03
N MET A 166 -12.81 -7.21 -19.72
CA MET A 166 -13.56 -6.29 -18.86
C MET A 166 -13.42 -4.85 -19.32
N ASN A 167 -12.21 -4.38 -19.59
CA ASN A 167 -11.98 -3.02 -20.10
C ASN A 167 -12.74 -2.77 -21.41
N LYS A 168 -12.68 -3.69 -22.34
CA LYS A 168 -13.40 -3.59 -23.63
C LYS A 168 -14.92 -3.54 -23.47
N GLU A 169 -15.48 -4.29 -22.51
CA GLU A 169 -16.91 -4.22 -22.19
C GLU A 169 -17.28 -2.87 -21.59
N GLU A 170 -16.43 -2.29 -20.70
CA GLU A 170 -16.66 -0.97 -20.13
C GLU A 170 -16.58 0.13 -21.21
N GLU A 171 -15.59 0.09 -22.10
CA GLU A 171 -15.47 1.00 -23.24
C GLU A 171 -16.69 0.93 -24.15
N THR A 172 -17.18 -0.28 -24.44
CA THR A 172 -18.36 -0.49 -25.28
C THR A 172 -19.63 0.03 -24.61
N CYS A 173 -19.79 -0.21 -23.30
CA CYS A 173 -20.92 0.27 -22.51
C CYS A 173 -20.90 1.80 -22.32
N ASN A 174 -19.71 2.36 -22.08
CA ASN A 174 -19.43 3.80 -21.93
C ASN A 174 -20.32 4.54 -20.91
N LEU A 175 -20.84 3.86 -19.90
CA LEU A 175 -21.68 4.45 -18.85
C LEU A 175 -20.94 4.69 -17.53
N ARG A 176 -19.85 3.97 -17.30
CA ARG A 176 -19.11 3.97 -16.03
C ARG A 176 -17.69 4.53 -16.15
N ILE A 177 -17.26 4.93 -17.35
CA ILE A 177 -15.94 5.52 -17.56
C ILE A 177 -15.90 6.90 -16.90
N VAL A 178 -14.90 7.10 -16.05
CA VAL A 178 -14.62 8.37 -15.38
C VAL A 178 -13.57 9.15 -16.15
N HIS A 179 -12.53 8.46 -16.65
CA HIS A 179 -11.44 9.03 -17.43
C HIS A 179 -10.72 7.96 -18.22
N GLU A 180 -10.23 8.30 -19.40
CA GLU A 180 -9.35 7.44 -20.19
C GLU A 180 -8.27 8.26 -20.91
N ASN A 181 -7.13 7.63 -21.19
CA ASN A 181 -6.08 8.12 -22.06
C ASN A 181 -5.44 6.95 -22.81
N GLU A 182 -4.30 7.17 -23.48
CA GLU A 182 -3.64 6.13 -24.28
C GLU A 182 -3.21 4.88 -23.46
N ASP A 183 -2.92 5.05 -22.18
CA ASP A 183 -2.33 4.01 -21.33
C ASP A 183 -3.28 3.50 -20.23
N PHE A 184 -4.28 4.29 -19.83
CA PHE A 184 -5.11 4.02 -18.66
C PHE A 184 -6.59 4.26 -18.91
N ILE A 185 -7.42 3.43 -18.31
CA ILE A 185 -8.86 3.61 -18.19
C ILE A 185 -9.26 3.58 -16.71
N ALA A 186 -10.03 4.56 -16.27
CA ALA A 186 -10.65 4.62 -14.95
C ALA A 186 -12.16 4.55 -15.07
N TYR A 187 -12.77 3.59 -14.39
CA TYR A 187 -14.22 3.40 -14.39
C TYR A 187 -14.72 2.95 -13.02
N ILE A 188 -16.03 3.11 -12.81
CA ILE A 188 -16.71 2.58 -11.61
C ILE A 188 -17.07 1.12 -11.91
N PRO A 189 -16.48 0.14 -11.21
CA PRO A 189 -16.73 -1.27 -11.50
C PRO A 189 -18.19 -1.65 -11.23
N PHE A 190 -18.63 -2.69 -11.95
CA PHE A 190 -19.98 -3.25 -11.79
C PHE A 190 -20.13 -3.98 -10.44
#